data_446dd75afb4849df818985955de2e847
#
_entry.id   446dd75afb4849df818985955de2e847
#
_cell.length_a   1.000
_cell.length_b   1.000
_cell.length_c   1.000
_cell.angle_alpha   90.00
_cell.angle_beta   90.00
_cell.angle_gamma   90.00
#
_symmetry.space_group_name_H-M   'P 1'
#
loop_
_entity.id
_entity.type
_entity.pdbx_description
1 polymer ?
#
loop_
_entity_poly.entity_id
_entity_poly.type
_entity_poly.pdbx_seq_one_letter_code
_entity_poly.pdbx_strand_id
1 'polypeptide(L)'
;MMHLKTTLSVLAIAAVATMAKDFSGAELYTLKEVQYGKFEARMKMAAASGTVSSMFLYQNGSEIADGRPWVEVDIEVLGKNPGSFQSNIITGKAGAQKTSEKHHSVNPAADQAFHTYGLEWTPNYVRWTVDGHEVRKTEGGQVSDLKGTQGLRFNLWSSESAAWVGNFDESKLPLFQFINWVKVYKYTPGQGEGGSDFTLDWTDNFDSFDGSRWGKGDWTFDGNRVDLTEKNIYSKDGMLILALTRKGQESFNGQVPRDDEQAPVSSSSVTPSSSSVASSSSETPSSSSEQFNQFSSSSNPTGILPTHAKQLQAKEVRGTVNAKGARVNPNNKANYQVDFNF
;
A
#
# COMPACT_ATOMS: atom_id res chain seq x y z
N MET A 1 44.19 -51.08 -28.44
CA MET A 1 43.36 -51.03 -27.24
C MET A 1 43.43 -49.61 -26.68
N MET A 2 42.37 -48.80 -26.94
CA MET A 2 42.29 -47.39 -26.53
C MET A 2 41.31 -47.33 -25.36
N HIS A 3 41.77 -47.01 -24.14
CA HIS A 3 40.93 -46.85 -22.97
C HIS A 3 40.30 -45.48 -22.96
N LEU A 4 39.00 -45.43 -23.18
CA LEU A 4 38.16 -44.25 -23.04
C LEU A 4 37.90 -44.02 -21.55
N LYS A 5 38.50 -42.96 -20.97
CA LYS A 5 38.21 -42.53 -19.60
C LYS A 5 36.98 -41.62 -19.63
N THR A 6 35.85 -42.13 -19.19
CA THR A 6 34.61 -41.35 -18.98
C THR A 6 34.73 -40.59 -17.67
N THR A 7 34.91 -39.27 -17.71
CA THR A 7 34.88 -38.40 -16.55
C THR A 7 33.42 -38.03 -16.27
N LEU A 8 32.87 -38.54 -15.17
CA LEU A 8 31.54 -38.21 -14.68
C LEU A 8 31.62 -36.89 -13.89
N SER A 9 31.19 -35.79 -14.50
CA SER A 9 31.09 -34.50 -13.81
C SER A 9 29.78 -34.51 -12.97
N VAL A 10 29.92 -34.60 -11.66
CA VAL A 10 28.82 -34.41 -10.73
C VAL A 10 28.59 -32.91 -10.58
N LEU A 11 27.51 -32.41 -11.18
CA LEU A 11 27.05 -31.04 -11.01
C LEU A 11 26.35 -30.96 -9.64
N ALA A 12 27.02 -30.41 -8.63
CA ALA A 12 26.43 -30.11 -7.34
C ALA A 12 25.53 -28.88 -7.51
N ILE A 13 24.21 -29.08 -7.61
CA ILE A 13 23.22 -27.99 -7.52
C ILE A 13 23.14 -27.63 -6.03
N ALA A 14 23.82 -26.54 -5.66
CA ALA A 14 23.62 -25.93 -4.36
C ALA A 14 22.21 -25.33 -4.32
N ALA A 15 21.27 -26.00 -3.68
CA ALA A 15 19.98 -25.43 -3.33
C ALA A 15 20.24 -24.34 -2.29
N VAL A 16 20.13 -23.08 -2.70
CA VAL A 16 20.07 -21.94 -1.76
C VAL A 16 18.73 -22.07 -1.03
N ALA A 17 18.75 -22.68 0.14
CA ALA A 17 17.62 -22.64 1.05
C ALA A 17 17.48 -21.18 1.50
N THR A 18 16.48 -20.48 0.99
CA THR A 18 16.05 -19.18 1.57
C THR A 18 15.61 -19.47 3.00
N MET A 19 16.44 -19.04 3.95
CA MET A 19 16.08 -19.15 5.37
C MET A 19 14.79 -18.36 5.59
N ALA A 20 13.79 -19.03 6.15
CA ALA A 20 12.55 -18.37 6.55
C ALA A 20 12.87 -17.30 7.60
N LYS A 21 12.22 -16.13 7.48
CA LYS A 21 12.46 -15.00 8.38
C LYS A 21 11.84 -15.23 9.75
N ASP A 22 12.34 -14.54 10.77
CA ASP A 22 11.89 -14.72 12.16
C ASP A 22 10.53 -14.03 12.43
N PHE A 23 10.07 -13.21 11.52
CA PHE A 23 8.86 -12.41 11.66
C PHE A 23 7.93 -12.59 10.47
N SER A 24 6.62 -12.43 10.74
CA SER A 24 5.55 -12.52 9.77
C SER A 24 4.82 -11.19 9.67
N GLY A 25 4.68 -10.67 8.46
CA GLY A 25 3.89 -9.48 8.14
C GLY A 25 2.63 -9.85 7.37
N ALA A 26 1.96 -8.82 6.83
CA ALA A 26 0.74 -8.98 6.05
C ALA A 26 0.72 -8.06 4.83
N GLU A 27 0.14 -8.51 3.72
CA GLU A 27 -0.24 -7.68 2.59
C GLU A 27 -1.58 -8.13 2.01
N LEU A 28 -2.52 -7.18 1.89
CA LEU A 28 -3.79 -7.33 1.20
C LEU A 28 -3.71 -6.60 -0.13
N TYR A 29 -4.29 -7.17 -1.19
CA TYR A 29 -4.28 -6.53 -2.51
C TYR A 29 -5.56 -6.83 -3.30
N THR A 30 -5.98 -5.88 -4.16
CA THR A 30 -7.08 -6.12 -5.09
C THR A 30 -6.66 -7.09 -6.18
N LEU A 31 -7.53 -8.07 -6.50
CA LEU A 31 -7.30 -9.03 -7.59
C LEU A 31 -7.41 -8.37 -8.96
N LYS A 32 -8.12 -7.25 -9.05
CA LYS A 32 -8.29 -6.46 -10.26
C LYS A 32 -7.51 -5.16 -10.15
N GLU A 33 -6.65 -4.92 -11.12
CA GLU A 33 -5.99 -3.64 -11.32
C GLU A 33 -6.88 -2.69 -12.14
N VAL A 34 -6.74 -1.40 -11.91
CA VAL A 34 -7.44 -0.35 -12.64
C VAL A 34 -6.47 0.72 -13.13
N GLN A 35 -6.82 1.39 -14.23
CA GLN A 35 -6.12 2.56 -14.69
C GLN A 35 -6.92 3.79 -14.28
N TYR A 36 -6.32 4.64 -13.45
CA TYR A 36 -6.92 5.82 -12.83
C TYR A 36 -8.08 5.51 -11.90
N GLY A 37 -8.30 6.41 -10.97
CA GLY A 37 -9.37 6.30 -9.98
C GLY A 37 -9.09 7.13 -8.74
N LYS A 38 -10.06 7.08 -7.82
CA LYS A 38 -9.92 7.58 -6.46
C LYS A 38 -10.08 6.42 -5.49
N PHE A 39 -9.24 6.37 -4.49
CA PHE A 39 -9.16 5.30 -3.50
C PHE A 39 -9.16 5.93 -2.12
N GLU A 40 -10.08 5.54 -1.27
CA GLU A 40 -10.17 6.02 0.11
C GLU A 40 -10.24 4.82 1.06
N ALA A 41 -9.52 4.91 2.16
CA ALA A 41 -9.59 3.93 3.22
C ALA A 41 -9.58 4.61 4.59
N ARG A 42 -10.48 4.17 5.48
CA ARG A 42 -10.54 4.59 6.86
C ARG A 42 -9.70 3.64 7.70
N MET A 43 -8.58 4.13 8.22
CA MET A 43 -7.56 3.27 8.80
C MET A 43 -6.97 3.87 10.08
N LYS A 44 -6.63 2.97 11.01
CA LYS A 44 -5.71 3.22 12.11
C LYS A 44 -4.44 2.44 11.82
N MET A 45 -3.33 3.15 11.62
CA MET A 45 -2.06 2.56 11.24
C MET A 45 -1.36 1.92 12.44
N ALA A 46 -0.50 0.95 12.18
CA ALA A 46 0.41 0.43 13.20
C ALA A 46 1.70 1.24 13.22
N ALA A 47 2.31 1.41 14.40
CA ALA A 47 3.58 2.08 14.51
C ALA A 47 4.46 1.49 15.62
N ALA A 48 5.68 1.13 15.22
CA ALA A 48 6.82 0.91 16.09
C ALA A 48 8.10 1.18 15.28
N SER A 49 9.18 1.60 15.92
CA SER A 49 10.44 1.80 15.21
C SER A 49 10.82 0.55 14.40
N GLY A 50 11.22 0.76 13.15
CA GLY A 50 11.59 -0.30 12.20
C GLY A 50 10.45 -0.84 11.35
N THR A 51 9.21 -0.33 11.50
CA THR A 51 8.04 -0.83 10.75
C THR A 51 7.52 0.16 9.73
N VAL A 52 6.76 -0.36 8.76
CA VAL A 52 5.99 0.38 7.75
C VAL A 52 4.57 -0.14 7.73
N SER A 53 3.62 0.78 7.83
CA SER A 53 2.18 0.53 7.71
C SER A 53 1.66 1.38 6.55
N SER A 54 1.04 0.77 5.53
CA SER A 54 0.81 1.47 4.26
C SER A 54 -0.57 1.24 3.64
N MET A 55 -0.87 2.15 2.71
CA MET A 55 -1.85 2.04 1.62
C MET A 55 -1.17 2.51 0.34
N PHE A 56 -1.20 1.72 -0.73
CA PHE A 56 -0.50 2.07 -1.96
C PHE A 56 -1.16 1.52 -3.21
N LEU A 57 -0.80 2.09 -4.35
CA LEU A 57 -1.15 1.58 -5.67
C LEU A 57 0.12 0.99 -6.30
N TYR A 58 0.00 -0.18 -6.89
CA TYR A 58 1.14 -0.90 -7.47
C TYR A 58 0.76 -1.68 -8.72
N GLN A 59 1.57 -1.58 -9.76
CA GLN A 59 1.46 -2.41 -10.95
C GLN A 59 2.19 -3.73 -10.73
N ASN A 60 1.48 -4.85 -10.81
CA ASN A 60 2.07 -6.18 -10.72
C ASN A 60 3.18 -6.39 -11.75
N GLY A 61 4.31 -6.88 -11.28
CA GLY A 61 5.46 -7.15 -12.13
C GLY A 61 6.43 -5.98 -12.30
N SER A 62 6.17 -4.81 -11.71
CA SER A 62 7.13 -3.68 -11.71
C SER A 62 8.51 -4.07 -11.18
N GLU A 63 8.55 -5.06 -10.27
CA GLU A 63 9.77 -5.60 -9.68
C GLU A 63 10.61 -6.48 -10.62
N ILE A 64 10.06 -6.89 -11.78
CA ILE A 64 10.76 -7.76 -12.73
C ILE A 64 11.82 -6.96 -13.48
N ALA A 65 13.06 -7.39 -13.39
CA ALA A 65 14.22 -6.71 -13.99
C ALA A 65 14.39 -7.02 -15.49
N ASP A 66 13.29 -6.86 -16.28
CA ASP A 66 13.27 -7.04 -17.73
C ASP A 66 13.18 -5.71 -18.52
N GLY A 67 13.27 -4.58 -17.79
CA GLY A 67 13.23 -3.25 -18.37
C GLY A 67 11.85 -2.62 -18.42
N ARG A 68 10.80 -3.32 -17.96
CA ARG A 68 9.45 -2.75 -17.84
C ARG A 68 9.41 -1.58 -16.87
N PRO A 69 8.42 -0.67 -17.00
CA PRO A 69 8.29 0.45 -16.08
C PRO A 69 7.92 0.00 -14.67
N TRP A 70 8.48 0.68 -13.67
CA TRP A 70 8.00 0.65 -12.30
C TRP A 70 6.86 1.66 -12.16
N VAL A 71 5.74 1.27 -11.58
CA VAL A 71 4.54 2.11 -11.44
C VAL A 71 3.95 1.91 -10.05
N GLU A 72 4.12 2.92 -9.17
CA GLU A 72 3.71 2.85 -7.77
C GLU A 72 3.40 4.24 -7.19
N VAL A 73 2.41 4.31 -6.30
CA VAL A 73 2.02 5.53 -5.57
C VAL A 73 1.70 5.17 -4.12
N ASP A 74 2.36 5.83 -3.15
CA ASP A 74 2.38 5.38 -1.77
C ASP A 74 1.81 6.39 -0.77
N ILE A 75 1.25 5.81 0.30
CA ILE A 75 1.04 6.37 1.63
C ILE A 75 1.69 5.40 2.62
N GLU A 76 2.74 5.85 3.33
CA GLU A 76 3.51 5.02 4.24
C GLU A 76 3.71 5.70 5.59
N VAL A 77 3.20 5.12 6.67
CA VAL A 77 3.53 5.52 8.03
C VAL A 77 4.78 4.78 8.45
N LEU A 78 5.88 5.52 8.60
CA LEU A 78 7.13 4.99 9.13
C LEU A 78 7.02 4.92 10.66
N GLY A 79 7.06 3.73 11.22
CA GLY A 79 6.73 3.51 12.63
C GLY A 79 7.62 4.24 13.64
N LYS A 80 8.78 4.78 13.21
CA LYS A 80 9.60 5.69 14.04
C LYS A 80 8.98 7.07 14.27
N ASN A 81 7.99 7.46 13.43
CA ASN A 81 7.34 8.78 13.51
C ASN A 81 5.86 8.70 13.10
N PRO A 82 4.97 8.17 13.95
CA PRO A 82 3.55 8.00 13.61
C PRO A 82 2.77 9.32 13.49
N GLY A 83 3.32 10.44 13.95
CA GLY A 83 2.76 11.78 13.72
C GLY A 83 2.90 12.29 12.29
N SER A 84 3.42 11.47 11.37
CA SER A 84 3.50 11.79 9.97
C SER A 84 3.42 10.54 9.10
N PHE A 85 3.08 10.74 7.81
CA PHE A 85 3.26 9.72 6.79
C PHE A 85 4.12 10.25 5.64
N GLN A 86 4.70 9.34 4.90
CA GLN A 86 5.44 9.60 3.68
C GLN A 86 4.53 9.33 2.48
N SER A 87 4.40 10.30 1.56
CA SER A 87 3.80 10.09 0.24
C SER A 87 4.90 9.94 -0.79
N ASN A 88 4.71 9.07 -1.77
CA ASN A 88 5.71 8.85 -2.81
C ASN A 88 5.08 8.58 -4.17
N ILE A 89 5.83 8.83 -5.24
CA ILE A 89 5.63 8.30 -6.58
C ILE A 89 6.92 7.58 -6.95
N ILE A 90 6.82 6.31 -7.30
CA ILE A 90 7.95 5.52 -7.75
C ILE A 90 7.74 5.16 -9.22
N THR A 91 8.69 5.57 -10.06
CA THR A 91 8.74 5.30 -11.50
C THR A 91 10.13 4.81 -11.90
N GLY A 92 10.40 4.71 -13.20
CA GLY A 92 11.67 4.18 -13.69
C GLY A 92 11.54 2.69 -13.98
N LYS A 93 12.45 1.86 -13.48
CA LYS A 93 12.43 0.40 -13.65
C LYS A 93 13.15 -0.28 -12.49
N ALA A 94 12.95 -1.59 -12.34
CA ALA A 94 13.65 -2.39 -11.34
C ALA A 94 15.18 -2.15 -11.40
N GLY A 95 15.79 -1.84 -10.24
CA GLY A 95 17.20 -1.48 -10.11
C GLY A 95 17.58 -0.06 -10.53
N ALA A 96 16.63 0.74 -11.04
CA ALA A 96 16.81 2.15 -11.41
C ALA A 96 15.51 2.95 -11.19
N GLN A 97 14.94 2.80 -10.00
CA GLN A 97 13.74 3.54 -9.59
C GLN A 97 14.04 5.03 -9.40
N LYS A 98 13.02 5.84 -9.67
CA LYS A 98 12.99 7.27 -9.36
C LYS A 98 11.90 7.48 -8.31
N THR A 99 12.22 8.15 -7.23
CA THR A 99 11.29 8.44 -6.13
C THR A 99 11.07 9.95 -5.98
N SER A 100 9.96 10.34 -5.35
CA SER A 100 9.65 11.73 -5.02
C SER A 100 8.93 11.83 -3.68
N GLU A 101 9.62 11.44 -2.63
CA GLU A 101 9.10 11.37 -1.27
C GLU A 101 8.78 12.74 -0.69
N LYS A 102 7.68 12.81 0.07
CA LYS A 102 7.35 13.97 0.91
C LYS A 102 6.69 13.50 2.21
N HIS A 103 7.00 14.17 3.31
CA HIS A 103 6.39 13.92 4.61
C HIS A 103 5.24 14.88 4.89
N HIS A 104 4.18 14.37 5.51
CA HIS A 104 2.96 15.11 5.84
C HIS A 104 2.58 14.81 7.29
N SER A 105 2.28 15.85 8.06
CA SER A 105 1.84 15.70 9.46
C SER A 105 0.45 15.06 9.52
N VAL A 106 0.24 14.22 10.53
CA VAL A 106 -1.07 13.62 10.88
C VAL A 106 -1.32 13.88 12.36
N ASN A 107 -2.49 14.43 12.68
CA ASN A 107 -2.87 14.73 14.05
C ASN A 107 -4.37 14.42 14.26
N PRO A 108 -4.73 13.57 15.25
CA PRO A 108 -3.85 12.77 16.10
C PRO A 108 -2.87 11.89 15.34
N ALA A 109 -1.85 11.31 16.01
CA ALA A 109 -0.90 10.42 15.34
C ALA A 109 -1.62 9.22 14.70
N ALA A 110 -1.11 8.71 13.59
CA ALA A 110 -1.73 7.68 12.75
C ALA A 110 -2.01 6.35 13.50
N ASP A 111 -1.27 6.09 14.57
CA ASP A 111 -1.45 4.93 15.47
C ASP A 111 -2.38 5.21 16.66
N GLN A 112 -2.79 6.46 16.85
CA GLN A 112 -3.66 6.86 17.96
C GLN A 112 -5.13 6.95 17.53
N ALA A 113 -5.42 7.36 16.30
CA ALA A 113 -6.76 7.55 15.78
C ALA A 113 -6.93 6.93 14.38
N PHE A 114 -8.20 6.73 14.00
CA PHE A 114 -8.54 6.47 12.61
C PHE A 114 -8.49 7.76 11.80
N HIS A 115 -7.93 7.66 10.61
CA HIS A 115 -7.94 8.71 9.59
C HIS A 115 -8.44 8.16 8.26
N THR A 116 -9.05 9.01 7.46
CA THR A 116 -9.41 8.67 6.09
C THR A 116 -8.28 9.11 5.17
N TYR A 117 -7.52 8.12 4.66
CA TYR A 117 -6.47 8.34 3.68
C TYR A 117 -7.05 8.23 2.27
N GLY A 118 -6.67 9.15 1.40
CA GLY A 118 -7.13 9.17 0.01
C GLY A 118 -6.01 9.31 -1.00
N LEU A 119 -6.14 8.58 -2.09
CA LEU A 119 -5.31 8.68 -3.30
C LEU A 119 -6.22 8.97 -4.49
N GLU A 120 -5.94 10.01 -5.26
CA GLU A 120 -6.52 10.22 -6.58
C GLU A 120 -5.41 10.12 -7.61
N TRP A 121 -5.62 9.26 -8.58
CA TRP A 121 -4.73 9.09 -9.72
C TRP A 121 -5.51 9.30 -11.01
N THR A 122 -5.06 10.27 -11.79
CA THR A 122 -5.65 10.68 -13.07
C THR A 122 -4.56 10.75 -14.15
N PRO A 123 -4.90 10.94 -15.42
CA PRO A 123 -3.89 11.20 -16.46
C PRO A 123 -3.01 12.42 -16.18
N ASN A 124 -3.49 13.39 -15.39
CA ASN A 124 -2.89 14.70 -15.25
C ASN A 124 -2.24 14.93 -13.88
N TYR A 125 -2.70 14.24 -12.84
CA TYR A 125 -2.19 14.44 -11.48
C TYR A 125 -2.35 13.20 -10.59
N VAL A 126 -1.54 13.17 -9.54
CA VAL A 126 -1.75 12.35 -8.35
C VAL A 126 -1.98 13.29 -7.17
N ARG A 127 -3.02 13.01 -6.36
CA ARG A 127 -3.39 13.79 -5.19
C ARG A 127 -3.52 12.88 -3.96
N TRP A 128 -2.99 13.34 -2.84
CA TRP A 128 -3.10 12.70 -1.54
C TRP A 128 -3.97 13.54 -0.62
N THR A 129 -4.89 12.90 0.08
CA THR A 129 -5.75 13.54 1.08
C THR A 129 -5.69 12.80 2.41
N VAL A 130 -5.89 13.53 3.51
CA VAL A 130 -6.14 12.99 4.85
C VAL A 130 -7.36 13.68 5.40
N ASP A 131 -8.34 12.91 5.86
CA ASP A 131 -9.63 13.40 6.41
C ASP A 131 -10.29 14.44 5.48
N GLY A 132 -10.25 14.16 4.17
CA GLY A 132 -10.81 15.02 3.11
C GLY A 132 -9.97 16.24 2.74
N HIS A 133 -8.87 16.52 3.43
CA HIS A 133 -7.99 17.66 3.15
C HIS A 133 -6.83 17.26 2.24
N GLU A 134 -6.60 18.03 1.16
CA GLU A 134 -5.44 17.84 0.30
C GLU A 134 -4.15 18.15 1.07
N VAL A 135 -3.21 17.19 1.07
CA VAL A 135 -1.88 17.36 1.68
C VAL A 135 -0.77 17.41 0.63
N ARG A 136 -1.03 16.84 -0.55
CA ARG A 136 -0.11 16.89 -1.69
C ARG A 136 -0.89 16.73 -3.00
N LYS A 137 -0.48 17.50 -4.00
CA LYS A 137 -0.83 17.29 -5.41
C LYS A 137 0.45 17.36 -6.25
N THR A 138 0.59 16.44 -7.19
CA THR A 138 1.72 16.40 -8.14
C THR A 138 1.16 16.33 -9.55
N GLU A 139 1.65 17.20 -10.44
CA GLU A 139 1.24 17.27 -11.83
C GLU A 139 2.47 17.15 -12.74
N GLY A 140 2.31 16.54 -13.91
CA GLY A 140 3.39 16.34 -14.86
C GLY A 140 4.53 15.45 -14.34
N GLY A 141 5.72 15.53 -14.93
CA GLY A 141 6.89 14.77 -14.49
C GLY A 141 6.63 13.29 -14.35
N GLN A 142 6.90 12.71 -13.16
CA GLN A 142 6.69 11.30 -12.87
C GLN A 142 5.22 10.83 -13.02
N VAL A 143 4.22 11.73 -12.90
CA VAL A 143 2.81 11.38 -13.14
C VAL A 143 2.62 10.88 -14.57
N SER A 144 3.31 11.49 -15.54
CA SER A 144 3.27 11.05 -16.94
C SER A 144 3.91 9.68 -17.18
N ASP A 145 4.74 9.20 -16.25
CA ASP A 145 5.40 7.89 -16.30
C ASP A 145 4.55 6.78 -15.64
N LEU A 146 3.49 7.14 -14.89
CA LEU A 146 2.54 6.20 -14.29
C LEU A 146 1.60 5.64 -15.37
N LYS A 147 2.11 4.74 -16.20
CA LYS A 147 1.39 4.13 -17.32
C LYS A 147 1.06 2.68 -17.01
N GLY A 148 -0.15 2.27 -17.35
CA GLY A 148 -0.63 0.91 -17.13
C GLY A 148 -1.74 0.86 -16.09
N THR A 149 -1.89 -0.26 -15.42
CA THR A 149 -2.89 -0.48 -14.38
C THR A 149 -2.21 -0.71 -13.03
N GLN A 150 -2.89 -0.37 -11.95
CA GLN A 150 -2.41 -0.57 -10.58
C GLN A 150 -3.49 -1.23 -9.73
N GLY A 151 -3.08 -2.14 -8.84
CA GLY A 151 -3.93 -2.67 -7.79
C GLY A 151 -3.79 -1.84 -6.51
N LEU A 152 -4.90 -1.68 -5.77
CA LEU A 152 -4.87 -1.11 -4.43
C LEU A 152 -4.34 -2.15 -3.46
N ARG A 153 -3.40 -1.73 -2.60
CA ARG A 153 -2.72 -2.59 -1.63
C ARG A 153 -2.62 -1.94 -0.27
N PHE A 154 -2.54 -2.79 0.74
CA PHE A 154 -2.25 -2.43 2.13
C PHE A 154 -1.22 -3.40 2.66
N ASN A 155 -0.19 -2.93 3.36
CA ASN A 155 0.72 -3.84 4.02
C ASN A 155 1.15 -3.34 5.42
N LEU A 156 1.56 -4.30 6.24
CA LEU A 156 2.25 -4.07 7.51
C LEU A 156 3.48 -4.97 7.52
N TRP A 157 4.66 -4.34 7.52
CA TRP A 157 5.93 -5.02 7.38
C TRP A 157 7.07 -4.29 8.12
N SER A 158 8.29 -4.80 8.03
CA SER A 158 9.48 -4.20 8.61
C SER A 158 10.61 -4.16 7.59
N SER A 159 11.21 -2.99 7.43
CA SER A 159 12.38 -2.81 6.57
C SER A 159 13.67 -3.10 7.32
N GLU A 160 14.66 -3.64 6.63
CA GLU A 160 16.03 -3.78 7.13
C GLU A 160 16.80 -2.45 7.15
N SER A 161 16.30 -1.42 6.46
CA SER A 161 16.90 -0.09 6.40
C SER A 161 16.58 0.73 7.64
N ALA A 162 17.40 0.62 8.68
CA ALA A 162 17.23 1.42 9.91
C ALA A 162 17.34 2.95 9.66
N ALA A 163 18.06 3.37 8.63
CA ALA A 163 18.13 4.77 8.24
C ALA A 163 16.76 5.31 7.81
N TRP A 164 15.98 4.49 7.11
CA TRP A 164 14.64 4.86 6.65
C TRP A 164 13.59 4.73 7.74
N VAL A 165 13.46 3.55 8.39
CA VAL A 165 12.34 3.22 9.29
C VAL A 165 12.70 3.24 10.78
N GLY A 166 13.97 3.44 11.15
CA GLY A 166 14.50 3.29 12.50
C GLY A 166 14.92 1.86 12.80
N ASN A 167 15.52 1.67 13.99
CA ASN A 167 15.86 0.32 14.46
C ASN A 167 14.59 -0.46 14.80
N PHE A 168 14.54 -1.73 14.38
CA PHE A 168 13.39 -2.58 14.65
C PHE A 168 13.28 -2.90 16.14
N ASP A 169 12.13 -2.56 16.73
CA ASP A 169 11.79 -2.85 18.14
C ASP A 169 10.83 -4.03 18.21
N GLU A 170 11.37 -5.23 18.23
CA GLU A 170 10.58 -6.48 18.32
C GLU A 170 9.81 -6.64 19.64
N SER A 171 10.14 -5.85 20.68
CA SER A 171 9.43 -5.88 21.97
C SER A 171 8.00 -5.34 21.86
N LYS A 172 7.71 -4.62 20.78
CA LYS A 172 6.39 -4.04 20.49
C LYS A 172 5.44 -5.02 19.77
N LEU A 173 5.94 -6.18 19.36
CA LEU A 173 5.08 -7.18 18.70
C LEU A 173 4.11 -7.87 19.68
N PRO A 174 2.91 -8.23 19.24
CA PRO A 174 2.37 -8.03 17.89
C PRO A 174 1.86 -6.61 17.64
N LEU A 175 1.93 -6.16 16.36
CA LEU A 175 1.39 -4.89 15.91
C LEU A 175 0.22 -5.12 14.96
N PHE A 176 -0.73 -4.18 14.93
CA PHE A 176 -1.94 -4.31 14.12
C PHE A 176 -2.29 -2.99 13.40
N GLN A 177 -2.51 -3.08 12.11
CA GLN A 177 -3.15 -2.05 11.29
C GLN A 177 -4.62 -2.42 11.14
N PHE A 178 -5.52 -1.47 11.39
CA PHE A 178 -6.96 -1.66 11.30
C PHE A 178 -7.52 -0.85 10.12
N ILE A 179 -8.36 -1.50 9.29
CA ILE A 179 -9.01 -0.90 8.13
C ILE A 179 -10.51 -1.10 8.32
N ASN A 180 -11.23 0.01 8.56
CA ASN A 180 -12.67 -0.01 8.80
C ASN A 180 -13.45 -0.17 7.50
N TRP A 181 -13.12 0.64 6.49
CA TRP A 181 -13.74 0.53 5.18
C TRP A 181 -12.80 0.99 4.08
N VAL A 182 -13.08 0.54 2.87
CA VAL A 182 -12.42 0.98 1.63
C VAL A 182 -13.50 1.41 0.64
N LYS A 183 -13.29 2.55 -0.04
CA LYS A 183 -14.08 3.02 -1.17
C LYS A 183 -13.19 3.19 -2.38
N VAL A 184 -13.63 2.66 -3.50
CA VAL A 184 -12.96 2.82 -4.79
C VAL A 184 -13.91 3.47 -5.78
N TYR A 185 -13.38 4.45 -6.51
CA TYR A 185 -14.13 5.24 -7.48
C TYR A 185 -13.45 5.11 -8.85
N LYS A 186 -14.26 4.97 -9.88
CA LYS A 186 -13.82 5.07 -11.28
C LYS A 186 -13.52 6.52 -11.64
N TYR A 187 -12.49 6.70 -12.44
CA TYR A 187 -12.24 7.99 -13.09
C TYR A 187 -13.22 8.18 -14.24
N THR A 188 -14.15 9.12 -14.09
CA THR A 188 -15.26 9.44 -15.01
C THR A 188 -15.38 10.97 -15.10
N PRO A 189 -14.55 11.64 -15.89
CA PRO A 189 -14.45 13.11 -15.90
C PRO A 189 -15.80 13.80 -16.01
N GLY A 190 -16.11 14.66 -15.03
CA GLY A 190 -17.33 15.45 -14.96
C GLY A 190 -18.62 14.67 -14.70
N GLN A 191 -18.57 13.35 -14.45
CA GLN A 191 -19.77 12.50 -14.29
C GLN A 191 -20.05 12.13 -12.83
N GLY A 192 -19.16 12.47 -11.91
CA GLY A 192 -19.34 12.21 -10.49
C GLY A 192 -20.30 13.18 -9.80
N GLU A 193 -20.58 12.91 -8.54
CA GLU A 193 -21.42 13.77 -7.70
C GLU A 193 -20.87 15.21 -7.67
N GLY A 194 -21.76 16.18 -7.84
CA GLY A 194 -21.37 17.60 -7.93
C GLY A 194 -20.52 17.97 -9.13
N GLY A 195 -20.47 17.13 -10.19
CA GLY A 195 -19.61 17.34 -11.37
C GLY A 195 -18.16 16.93 -11.15
N SER A 196 -17.87 16.13 -10.13
CA SER A 196 -16.54 15.59 -9.88
C SER A 196 -16.10 14.60 -10.97
N ASP A 197 -14.80 14.32 -11.02
CA ASP A 197 -14.23 13.39 -11.99
C ASP A 197 -14.31 11.91 -11.54
N PHE A 198 -15.05 11.61 -10.45
CA PHE A 198 -15.04 10.28 -9.86
C PHE A 198 -16.44 9.80 -9.50
N THR A 199 -16.76 8.57 -9.92
CA THR A 199 -18.00 7.84 -9.57
C THR A 199 -17.69 6.65 -8.69
N LEU A 200 -18.43 6.50 -7.57
CA LEU A 200 -18.24 5.35 -6.68
C LEU A 200 -18.45 4.04 -7.47
N ASP A 201 -17.44 3.16 -7.42
CA ASP A 201 -17.51 1.83 -8.02
C ASP A 201 -17.95 0.80 -6.99
N TRP A 202 -17.30 0.78 -5.82
CA TRP A 202 -17.65 -0.12 -4.74
C TRP A 202 -17.14 0.38 -3.38
N THR A 203 -17.80 -0.13 -2.34
CA THR A 203 -17.38 0.00 -0.95
C THR A 203 -17.22 -1.39 -0.34
N ASP A 204 -16.22 -1.57 0.52
CA ASP A 204 -16.04 -2.74 1.35
C ASP A 204 -15.93 -2.30 2.82
N ASN A 205 -16.87 -2.76 3.66
CA ASN A 205 -16.90 -2.49 5.10
C ASN A 205 -16.36 -3.67 5.91
N PHE A 206 -15.81 -4.69 5.24
CA PHE A 206 -15.21 -5.87 5.85
C PHE A 206 -16.10 -6.64 6.84
N ASP A 207 -17.42 -6.58 6.67
CA ASP A 207 -18.37 -7.43 7.41
C ASP A 207 -18.04 -8.92 7.22
N SER A 208 -17.46 -9.24 6.07
CA SER A 208 -16.88 -10.53 5.73
C SER A 208 -15.73 -10.36 4.74
N PHE A 209 -14.82 -11.33 4.66
CA PHE A 209 -13.74 -11.30 3.68
C PHE A 209 -14.24 -11.67 2.29
N ASP A 210 -14.17 -10.72 1.34
CA ASP A 210 -14.52 -10.95 -0.07
C ASP A 210 -13.30 -11.47 -0.86
N GLY A 211 -13.16 -12.80 -0.92
CA GLY A 211 -12.08 -13.46 -1.67
C GLY A 211 -12.21 -13.34 -3.20
N SER A 212 -13.30 -12.80 -3.72
CA SER A 212 -13.43 -12.47 -5.15
C SER A 212 -12.82 -11.12 -5.51
N ARG A 213 -12.65 -10.25 -4.52
CA ARG A 213 -12.06 -8.91 -4.64
C ARG A 213 -10.61 -8.86 -4.16
N TRP A 214 -10.32 -9.53 -3.04
CA TRP A 214 -9.06 -9.43 -2.33
C TRP A 214 -8.21 -10.69 -2.41
N GLY A 215 -6.92 -10.50 -2.65
CA GLY A 215 -5.88 -11.50 -2.45
C GLY A 215 -5.07 -11.20 -1.19
N LYS A 216 -4.49 -12.25 -0.62
CA LYS A 216 -3.61 -12.19 0.55
C LYS A 216 -2.19 -12.52 0.14
N GLY A 217 -1.23 -11.70 0.54
CA GLY A 217 0.18 -11.88 0.25
C GLY A 217 0.76 -13.10 0.99
N ASP A 218 1.57 -13.88 0.26
CA ASP A 218 2.31 -15.03 0.77
C ASP A 218 3.69 -15.06 0.08
N TRP A 219 4.46 -13.98 0.28
CA TRP A 219 5.79 -13.76 -0.31
C TRP A 219 6.67 -12.91 0.59
N THR A 220 7.93 -12.75 0.19
CA THR A 220 8.86 -11.78 0.76
C THR A 220 9.67 -11.14 -0.35
N PHE A 221 10.47 -10.14 -0.02
CA PHE A 221 11.37 -9.44 -0.95
C PHE A 221 12.66 -9.00 -0.24
N ASP A 222 13.67 -8.63 -1.00
CA ASP A 222 14.94 -8.15 -0.45
C ASP A 222 14.77 -6.87 0.36
N GLY A 223 15.43 -6.80 1.51
CA GLY A 223 15.31 -5.66 2.43
C GLY A 223 14.06 -5.67 3.31
N ASN A 224 13.16 -6.64 3.13
CA ASN A 224 12.05 -6.89 4.03
C ASN A 224 12.53 -7.82 5.16
N ARG A 225 12.24 -7.48 6.41
CA ARG A 225 12.57 -8.28 7.60
C ARG A 225 11.57 -9.41 7.86
N VAL A 226 10.41 -9.39 7.20
CA VAL A 226 9.31 -10.33 7.45
C VAL A 226 9.01 -11.19 6.22
N ASP A 227 8.46 -12.38 6.44
CA ASP A 227 7.69 -13.10 5.42
C ASP A 227 6.24 -12.60 5.49
N LEU A 228 5.67 -12.17 4.36
CA LEU A 228 4.25 -11.85 4.28
C LEU A 228 3.45 -13.16 4.29
N THR A 229 2.35 -13.20 5.04
CA THR A 229 1.53 -14.41 5.16
C THR A 229 0.05 -14.10 5.28
N GLU A 230 -0.78 -14.92 4.64
CA GLU A 230 -2.24 -14.84 4.75
C GLU A 230 -2.75 -15.06 6.19
N LYS A 231 -1.93 -15.70 7.06
CA LYS A 231 -2.27 -15.97 8.47
C LYS A 231 -2.30 -14.69 9.32
N ASN A 232 -1.71 -13.60 8.86
CA ASN A 232 -1.71 -12.29 9.52
C ASN A 232 -2.77 -11.33 8.98
N ILE A 233 -3.81 -11.87 8.28
CA ILE A 233 -4.92 -11.07 7.74
C ILE A 233 -6.24 -11.62 8.28
N TYR A 234 -6.95 -10.79 9.07
CA TYR A 234 -8.18 -11.17 9.76
C TYR A 234 -9.33 -10.24 9.36
N SER A 235 -10.57 -10.76 9.33
CA SER A 235 -11.80 -9.96 9.37
C SER A 235 -12.49 -10.25 10.70
N LYS A 236 -12.76 -9.20 11.47
CA LYS A 236 -13.41 -9.32 12.78
C LYS A 236 -14.16 -8.04 13.10
N ASP A 237 -15.41 -8.19 13.53
CA ASP A 237 -16.26 -7.09 14.00
C ASP A 237 -16.35 -5.92 12.99
N GLY A 238 -16.52 -6.23 11.68
CA GLY A 238 -16.59 -5.22 10.60
C GLY A 238 -15.27 -4.50 10.33
N MET A 239 -14.13 -5.12 10.64
CA MET A 239 -12.81 -4.53 10.47
C MET A 239 -11.86 -5.54 9.83
N LEU A 240 -11.11 -5.09 8.84
CA LEU A 240 -9.94 -5.83 8.35
C LEU A 240 -8.74 -5.49 9.21
N ILE A 241 -7.95 -6.50 9.57
CA ILE A 241 -6.81 -6.38 10.46
C ILE A 241 -5.59 -7.00 9.78
N LEU A 242 -4.54 -6.20 9.60
CA LEU A 242 -3.22 -6.68 9.18
C LEU A 242 -2.32 -6.74 10.41
N ALA A 243 -1.61 -7.85 10.58
CA ALA A 243 -0.73 -8.05 11.73
C ALA A 243 0.75 -8.15 11.33
N LEU A 244 1.62 -7.75 12.24
CA LEU A 244 3.04 -8.05 12.24
C LEU A 244 3.37 -8.76 13.54
N THR A 245 3.89 -9.99 13.42
CA THR A 245 4.08 -10.91 14.54
C THR A 245 5.46 -11.57 14.49
N ARG A 246 5.82 -12.25 15.57
CA ARG A 246 6.87 -13.28 15.50
C ARG A 246 6.33 -14.47 14.70
N LYS A 247 7.19 -15.10 13.92
CA LYS A 247 6.84 -16.30 13.17
C LYS A 247 6.35 -17.42 14.09
N GLY A 248 5.24 -18.06 13.69
CA GLY A 248 4.58 -19.09 14.49
C GLY A 248 3.66 -18.54 15.59
N GLN A 249 3.53 -17.21 15.71
CA GLN A 249 2.66 -16.53 16.66
C GLN A 249 1.58 -15.69 15.95
N GLU A 250 1.24 -16.08 14.71
CA GLU A 250 0.23 -15.41 13.91
C GLU A 250 -1.15 -15.60 14.55
N SER A 251 -1.63 -14.54 15.23
CA SER A 251 -2.95 -14.54 15.87
C SER A 251 -3.41 -13.11 16.16
N PHE A 252 -4.73 -12.92 16.19
CA PHE A 252 -5.34 -11.70 16.70
C PHE A 252 -6.33 -12.06 17.82
N ASN A 253 -5.91 -11.85 19.05
CA ASN A 253 -6.71 -12.10 20.27
C ASN A 253 -7.16 -10.79 20.94
N GLY A 254 -6.86 -9.64 20.31
CA GLY A 254 -7.18 -8.32 20.81
C GLY A 254 -8.66 -7.94 20.64
N GLN A 255 -8.99 -6.76 21.17
CA GLN A 255 -10.24 -6.10 20.87
C GLN A 255 -10.04 -5.23 19.62
N VAL A 256 -11.06 -5.20 18.77
CA VAL A 256 -11.11 -4.28 17.63
C VAL A 256 -11.37 -2.88 18.18
N PRO A 257 -10.53 -1.87 17.86
CA PRO A 257 -10.76 -0.51 18.31
C PRO A 257 -12.03 0.04 17.69
N ARG A 258 -12.78 0.84 18.46
CA ARG A 258 -13.94 1.55 17.92
C ARG A 258 -13.47 2.70 17.04
N ASP A 259 -14.13 2.84 15.90
CA ASP A 259 -14.05 4.04 15.08
C ASP A 259 -15.34 4.82 15.32
N ASP A 260 -15.24 5.96 16.02
CA ASP A 260 -16.38 6.76 16.40
C ASP A 260 -16.90 7.66 15.25
N GLU A 261 -16.19 7.74 14.13
CA GLU A 261 -16.70 8.33 12.90
C GLU A 261 -17.62 7.35 12.18
N GLN A 262 -18.92 7.57 12.27
CA GLN A 262 -19.89 6.91 11.41
C GLN A 262 -19.55 7.25 9.94
N ALA A 263 -19.55 6.23 9.07
CA ALA A 263 -19.48 6.46 7.63
C ALA A 263 -20.55 7.53 7.28
N PRO A 264 -20.20 8.56 6.47
CA PRO A 264 -21.15 9.62 6.16
C PRO A 264 -22.43 9.00 5.62
N VAL A 265 -23.52 9.16 6.37
CA VAL A 265 -24.87 8.80 5.91
C VAL A 265 -25.09 9.59 4.63
N SER A 266 -25.39 8.91 3.54
CA SER A 266 -25.80 9.52 2.29
C SER A 266 -26.90 10.55 2.60
N SER A 267 -26.57 11.84 2.60
CA SER A 267 -27.56 12.90 2.77
C SER A 267 -28.38 12.98 1.49
N SER A 268 -29.48 12.22 1.44
CA SER A 268 -30.56 12.50 0.52
C SER A 268 -31.12 13.86 0.90
N SER A 269 -31.01 14.81 -0.03
CA SER A 269 -31.75 16.07 -0.22
C SER A 269 -32.56 16.52 0.96
N VAL A 270 -32.09 17.52 1.72
CA VAL A 270 -32.96 18.41 2.52
C VAL A 270 -33.17 19.69 1.73
N THR A 271 -34.39 19.88 1.31
CA THR A 271 -34.91 21.14 0.73
C THR A 271 -34.60 22.29 1.68
N PRO A 272 -34.06 23.44 1.23
CA PRO A 272 -33.84 24.58 2.11
C PRO A 272 -35.18 25.27 2.40
N SER A 273 -35.61 25.24 3.65
CA SER A 273 -36.63 26.15 4.13
C SER A 273 -36.01 27.51 4.40
N SER A 274 -36.46 28.50 3.63
CA SER A 274 -36.16 29.91 3.81
C SER A 274 -36.76 30.45 5.11
N SER A 275 -35.91 31.05 5.97
CA SER A 275 -36.38 32.15 6.82
C SER A 275 -35.24 33.14 7.06
N SER A 276 -35.46 34.32 6.54
CA SER A 276 -34.77 35.58 6.75
C SER A 276 -34.81 36.02 8.20
N VAL A 277 -33.73 36.58 8.76
CA VAL A 277 -33.76 37.89 9.47
C VAL A 277 -32.34 38.45 9.56
N ALA A 278 -32.24 39.73 9.25
CA ALA A 278 -31.05 40.58 9.27
C ALA A 278 -30.70 41.07 10.68
N SER A 279 -29.44 41.39 10.94
CA SER A 279 -28.97 42.71 11.40
C SER A 279 -27.50 42.64 11.84
N SER A 280 -26.69 43.33 11.13
CA SER A 280 -25.66 44.36 11.41
C SER A 280 -24.89 44.33 12.76
N SER A 281 -23.59 44.27 12.70
CA SER A 281 -22.70 45.40 13.07
C SER A 281 -21.23 45.06 12.82
N SER A 282 -20.58 46.09 12.33
CA SER A 282 -19.18 46.27 11.99
C SER A 282 -18.21 46.15 13.19
N GLU A 283 -17.01 45.62 12.95
CA GLU A 283 -15.74 46.24 13.36
C GLU A 283 -14.55 45.55 12.71
N THR A 284 -13.69 46.34 12.10
CA THR A 284 -12.36 46.04 11.50
C THR A 284 -11.31 46.82 12.31
N PRO A 285 -10.00 46.69 12.06
CA PRO A 285 -9.09 45.56 12.06
C PRO A 285 -7.88 45.80 13.00
N SER A 286 -7.06 44.80 13.20
CA SER A 286 -5.65 45.03 13.59
C SER A 286 -4.74 44.00 12.96
N SER A 287 -3.80 44.52 12.20
CA SER A 287 -2.66 43.86 11.60
C SER A 287 -1.62 43.46 12.65
N SER A 288 -1.11 42.24 12.59
CA SER A 288 0.25 41.96 13.01
C SER A 288 0.86 40.87 12.14
N SER A 289 1.86 41.32 11.40
CA SER A 289 2.78 40.53 10.61
C SER A 289 3.68 39.72 11.54
N GLU A 290 3.72 38.40 11.40
CA GLU A 290 4.83 37.59 11.90
C GLU A 290 5.51 36.88 10.73
N GLN A 291 6.80 37.16 10.63
CA GLN A 291 7.74 36.61 9.66
C GLN A 291 7.97 35.13 9.94
N PHE A 292 7.73 34.29 8.95
CA PHE A 292 8.22 32.92 8.95
C PHE A 292 9.69 32.90 8.48
N ASN A 293 10.56 32.53 9.40
CA ASN A 293 11.96 32.21 9.11
C ASN A 293 12.04 30.92 8.29
N GLN A 294 12.62 31.06 7.11
CA GLN A 294 13.11 29.93 6.32
C GLN A 294 14.28 29.26 7.05
N PHE A 295 14.10 28.01 7.43
CA PHE A 295 15.23 27.12 7.66
C PHE A 295 15.44 26.26 6.40
N SER A 296 16.43 26.66 5.64
CA SER A 296 17.05 25.78 4.65
C SER A 296 18.01 24.83 5.39
N SER A 297 17.74 23.55 5.37
CA SER A 297 18.74 22.54 5.69
C SER A 297 18.86 21.58 4.52
N SER A 298 19.91 21.79 3.75
CA SER A 298 20.44 20.80 2.82
C SER A 298 21.15 19.70 3.60
N SER A 299 20.72 18.49 3.48
CA SER A 299 21.56 17.28 3.49
C SER A 299 20.70 16.09 3.06
N ASN A 300 20.87 15.70 1.80
CA ASN A 300 20.46 14.39 1.32
C ASN A 300 21.35 13.31 1.95
N PRO A 301 20.85 12.39 2.74
CA PRO A 301 21.46 11.09 2.82
C PRO A 301 20.86 10.27 1.66
N THR A 302 21.70 9.87 0.72
CA THR A 302 21.41 8.80 -0.24
C THR A 302 21.18 7.49 0.53
N GLY A 303 20.01 7.36 1.12
CA GLY A 303 19.50 6.10 1.63
C GLY A 303 18.92 5.36 0.44
N ILE A 304 19.59 4.29 0.03
CA ILE A 304 19.06 3.33 -0.93
C ILE A 304 17.79 2.77 -0.32
N LEU A 305 16.64 3.13 -0.88
CA LEU A 305 15.37 2.50 -0.57
C LEU A 305 15.50 1.00 -0.80
N PRO A 306 15.07 0.15 0.13
CA PRO A 306 14.91 -1.25 -0.17
C PRO A 306 13.85 -1.35 -1.25
N THR A 307 14.28 -1.78 -2.40
CA THR A 307 13.42 -2.00 -3.55
C THR A 307 12.50 -3.18 -3.25
N HIS A 308 11.22 -3.04 -3.48
CA HIS A 308 10.27 -4.16 -3.62
C HIS A 308 10.71 -5.18 -4.70
N ALA A 309 11.88 -5.04 -5.20
CA ALA A 309 12.40 -5.54 -6.46
C ALA A 309 12.92 -6.96 -6.45
N LYS A 310 12.39 -7.91 -5.70
CA LYS A 310 12.72 -9.35 -5.89
C LYS A 310 11.62 -10.31 -5.42
N GLN A 311 10.37 -9.97 -5.67
CA GLN A 311 9.26 -10.84 -5.31
C GLN A 311 9.18 -12.16 -6.08
N LEU A 312 9.82 -12.31 -7.22
CA LEU A 312 9.55 -13.45 -8.11
C LEU A 312 10.69 -14.44 -8.27
N GLN A 313 11.94 -14.15 -7.90
CA GLN A 313 13.02 -15.14 -8.06
C GLN A 313 13.07 -16.22 -6.97
N ALA A 314 12.38 -16.06 -5.86
CA ALA A 314 12.35 -17.03 -4.76
C ALA A 314 11.18 -18.03 -4.82
N LYS A 315 10.29 -17.97 -5.83
CA LYS A 315 9.04 -18.74 -5.87
C LYS A 315 8.97 -19.78 -6.98
N GLU A 316 10.04 -20.47 -7.26
CA GLU A 316 9.95 -21.61 -8.20
C GLU A 316 9.46 -22.93 -7.59
N VAL A 317 9.05 -22.99 -6.34
CA VAL A 317 8.69 -24.27 -5.70
C VAL A 317 7.49 -24.18 -4.75
N ARG A 318 6.38 -23.53 -5.07
CA ARG A 318 5.10 -23.93 -4.41
C ARG A 318 3.87 -23.49 -5.21
N GLY A 319 3.59 -24.24 -6.26
CA GLY A 319 2.26 -24.24 -6.93
C GLY A 319 2.20 -23.32 -8.14
N THR A 320 2.10 -23.92 -9.30
CA THR A 320 1.69 -23.26 -10.55
C THR A 320 0.31 -22.65 -10.38
N VAL A 321 0.17 -21.36 -10.60
CA VAL A 321 -1.12 -20.67 -10.72
C VAL A 321 -1.47 -20.51 -12.19
N ASN A 322 -2.73 -20.69 -12.55
CA ASN A 322 -3.21 -20.42 -13.92
C ASN A 322 -3.30 -18.90 -14.14
N ALA A 323 -3.49 -18.50 -15.38
CA ALA A 323 -3.64 -17.10 -15.81
C ALA A 323 -4.80 -16.33 -15.12
N LYS A 324 -5.57 -16.99 -14.24
CA LYS A 324 -6.63 -16.39 -13.40
C LYS A 324 -6.29 -16.36 -11.91
N GLY A 325 -5.03 -16.67 -11.53
CA GLY A 325 -4.58 -16.58 -10.12
C GLY A 325 -5.04 -17.74 -9.21
N ALA A 326 -5.65 -18.81 -9.75
CA ALA A 326 -6.06 -19.96 -8.96
C ALA A 326 -4.93 -21.00 -8.85
N ARG A 327 -4.74 -21.59 -7.66
CA ARG A 327 -3.79 -22.69 -7.45
C ARG A 327 -4.21 -23.91 -8.30
N VAL A 328 -3.28 -24.46 -9.06
CA VAL A 328 -3.47 -25.71 -9.80
C VAL A 328 -2.91 -26.86 -8.97
N ASN A 329 -3.73 -27.89 -8.74
CA ASN A 329 -3.30 -29.12 -8.08
C ASN A 329 -2.25 -29.82 -8.98
N PRO A 330 -1.02 -30.08 -8.51
CA PRO A 330 0.05 -30.64 -9.31
C PRO A 330 -0.19 -32.10 -9.80
N ASN A 331 -1.25 -32.75 -9.34
CA ASN A 331 -1.60 -34.12 -9.73
C ASN A 331 -2.53 -34.22 -10.93
N ASN A 332 -2.96 -33.09 -11.52
CA ASN A 332 -3.84 -33.11 -12.70
C ASN A 332 -2.99 -32.84 -13.95
N LYS A 333 -2.48 -33.90 -14.58
CA LYS A 333 -1.78 -33.84 -15.87
C LYS A 333 -2.78 -33.65 -17.00
N ALA A 334 -3.28 -32.43 -17.19
CA ALA A 334 -3.92 -32.03 -18.43
C ALA A 334 -2.92 -31.14 -19.19
N ASN A 335 -2.44 -31.63 -20.32
CA ASN A 335 -1.55 -30.91 -21.23
C ASN A 335 -2.24 -29.63 -21.74
N TYR A 336 -1.71 -28.46 -21.38
CA TYR A 336 -2.01 -27.21 -22.07
C TYR A 336 -0.75 -26.78 -22.82
N GLN A 337 -0.85 -26.88 -24.14
CA GLN A 337 0.08 -26.25 -25.09
C GLN A 337 -0.37 -24.79 -25.21
N VAL A 338 0.51 -23.87 -24.92
CA VAL A 338 0.29 -22.41 -25.13
C VAL A 338 1.03 -22.05 -26.40
N ASP A 339 0.29 -21.82 -27.46
CA ASP A 339 0.84 -21.26 -28.70
C ASP A 339 0.99 -19.74 -28.53
N PHE A 340 2.23 -19.27 -28.55
CA PHE A 340 2.54 -17.86 -28.69
C PHE A 340 2.55 -17.50 -30.18
N ASN A 341 1.55 -16.74 -30.64
CA ASN A 341 1.64 -16.02 -31.90
C ASN A 341 2.16 -14.61 -31.62
N PHE A 342 3.29 -14.29 -32.24
CA PHE A 342 3.92 -12.96 -32.26
C PHE A 342 3.14 -12.01 -33.18
#